data_5633de0c449a759003a70acc658e239d
#
_entry.id   5633de0c449a759003a70acc658e239d
#
_cell.length_a   1.000
_cell.length_b   1.000
_cell.length_c   1.000
_cell.angle_alpha   90.00
_cell.angle_beta   90.00
_cell.angle_gamma   90.00
#
_symmetry.space_group_name_H-M   'P 1'
#
loop_
_entity.id
_entity.type
_entity.pdbx_description
1 polymer ?
#
loop_
_entity_poly.entity_id
_entity_poly.type
_entity_poly.pdbx_seq_one_letter_code
_entity_poly.pdbx_strand_id
1 'polypeptide(L)'
;MGLRSNRRSFLGTVGALVAAAWSGVRFRAASAAPTPPQVDKISGFGATGNVYQELGVTTVINGQGTMTTLGGSLIRPEVEAVMALGSKHFVSIPDLERAAGERLAQMLKLPDGYSVLVTSGAAAAIQSGLAGLLTGDNEQLIQQLPDLTGLKSEVVIQKTHRNPFDHQLRATGVKLVEIETREELHNAVGPKTAMMHFTNFANAAGQIKVEEWLKLAKQYNLPTMIDAAADTPPVSHLWDYAQMGYDMITFSGGKAMRGPQCAGLLIGRKEMVHNALLNNSPFEDTLGRGQKVGKEEIVGMIKAVEIYLNEDHDALTREWWSRLDKISADVNKVPGVSTAYFVPDIANHVPHVQVNWDPRRIAVAPREAAGLLRKGTPSIVVESTETGLAMNSFMLQPGEDAMVGAKIAELLRAHPV
;
A
#
# COMPACT_ATOMS: atom_id res chain seq x y z
N MET A 1 46.61 19.60 -7.27
CA MET A 1 47.19 18.33 -6.78
C MET A 1 46.14 17.62 -5.91
N GLY A 2 45.33 16.81 -6.54
CA GLY A 2 44.18 16.17 -5.87
C GLY A 2 44.55 14.75 -5.43
N LEU A 3 44.44 14.50 -4.14
CA LEU A 3 44.54 13.16 -3.56
C LEU A 3 43.27 12.38 -3.85
N ARG A 4 43.30 11.53 -4.87
CA ARG A 4 42.27 10.46 -5.03
C ARG A 4 42.62 9.36 -4.05
N SER A 5 41.91 9.28 -2.94
CA SER A 5 41.94 8.13 -2.02
C SER A 5 41.27 6.94 -2.68
N ASN A 6 42.01 5.86 -2.90
CA ASN A 6 41.55 4.65 -3.54
C ASN A 6 40.77 3.78 -2.51
N ARG A 7 39.47 3.62 -2.67
CA ARG A 7 38.57 2.82 -1.79
C ARG A 7 39.10 1.43 -1.45
N ARG A 8 39.89 0.81 -2.35
CA ARG A 8 40.49 -0.52 -2.09
C ARG A 8 41.52 -0.51 -0.94
N SER A 9 42.22 0.59 -0.72
CA SER A 9 43.19 0.68 0.39
C SER A 9 42.53 0.90 1.75
N PHE A 10 41.35 1.51 1.79
CA PHE A 10 40.59 1.70 3.04
C PHE A 10 40.02 0.39 3.57
N LEU A 11 39.42 -0.44 2.71
CA LEU A 11 38.90 -1.75 3.09
C LEU A 11 40.01 -2.73 3.50
N GLY A 12 41.18 -2.67 2.88
CA GLY A 12 42.34 -3.47 3.24
C GLY A 12 42.90 -3.14 4.64
N THR A 13 42.86 -1.86 5.00
CA THR A 13 43.40 -1.39 6.29
C THR A 13 42.44 -1.69 7.45
N VAL A 14 41.12 -1.63 7.22
CA VAL A 14 40.11 -2.00 8.23
C VAL A 14 40.09 -3.52 8.44
N GLY A 15 40.22 -4.31 7.38
CA GLY A 15 40.31 -5.79 7.48
C GLY A 15 41.55 -6.26 8.26
N ALA A 16 42.69 -5.60 8.09
CA ALA A 16 43.91 -5.96 8.81
C ALA A 16 43.87 -5.58 10.31
N LEU A 17 43.21 -4.49 10.67
CA LEU A 17 43.00 -4.09 12.07
C LEU A 17 42.01 -4.99 12.81
N VAL A 18 40.99 -5.49 12.14
CA VAL A 18 40.02 -6.45 12.71
C VAL A 18 40.67 -7.82 12.91
N ALA A 19 41.50 -8.28 11.98
CA ALA A 19 42.19 -9.58 12.10
C ALA A 19 43.25 -9.59 13.25
N ALA A 20 43.90 -8.45 13.50
CA ALA A 20 44.89 -8.36 14.61
C ALA A 20 44.23 -8.31 16.01
N ALA A 21 42.97 -7.88 16.12
CA ALA A 21 42.24 -7.82 17.38
C ALA A 21 41.64 -9.17 17.81
N TRP A 22 41.55 -10.14 16.88
CA TRP A 22 40.87 -11.44 17.12
C TRP A 22 41.81 -12.55 17.58
N SER A 23 43.13 -12.36 17.53
CA SER A 23 44.12 -13.41 17.91
C SER A 23 44.30 -13.62 19.42
N GLY A 24 43.60 -12.89 20.27
CA GLY A 24 43.71 -12.97 21.72
C GLY A 24 42.47 -13.40 22.51
N VAL A 25 41.31 -13.56 21.83
CA VAL A 25 40.05 -13.89 22.50
C VAL A 25 39.87 -15.41 22.61
N ARG A 26 40.17 -15.97 23.75
CA ARG A 26 39.73 -17.32 24.11
C ARG A 26 38.21 -17.32 24.25
N PHE A 27 37.50 -17.96 23.31
CA PHE A 27 36.09 -18.24 23.48
C PHE A 27 35.87 -19.12 24.70
N ARG A 28 35.42 -18.56 25.80
CA ARG A 28 34.76 -19.36 26.84
C ARG A 28 33.49 -19.94 26.19
N ALA A 29 33.26 -21.25 26.41
CA ALA A 29 32.03 -21.91 26.00
C ALA A 29 30.85 -21.03 26.42
N ALA A 30 29.98 -20.68 25.45
CA ALA A 30 28.84 -19.86 25.68
C ALA A 30 27.98 -20.47 26.80
N SER A 31 27.84 -19.76 27.90
CA SER A 31 26.73 -20.00 28.82
C SER A 31 25.46 -19.94 28.00
N ALA A 32 24.50 -20.83 28.31
CA ALA A 32 23.20 -20.88 27.61
C ALA A 32 22.71 -19.48 27.29
N ALA A 33 22.27 -19.26 26.05
CA ALA A 33 21.69 -17.99 25.64
C ALA A 33 20.65 -17.57 26.69
N PRO A 34 20.64 -16.32 27.14
CA PRO A 34 19.65 -15.86 28.09
C PRO A 34 18.28 -16.17 27.53
N THR A 35 17.44 -16.81 28.32
CA THR A 35 16.04 -17.05 28.00
C THR A 35 15.45 -15.68 27.62
N PRO A 36 14.82 -15.52 26.44
CA PRO A 36 14.22 -14.24 26.08
C PRO A 36 13.24 -13.85 27.20
N PRO A 37 13.18 -12.57 27.58
CA PRO A 37 12.28 -12.14 28.63
C PRO A 37 10.85 -12.54 28.23
N GLN A 38 10.14 -13.19 29.15
CA GLN A 38 8.70 -13.41 29.00
C GLN A 38 8.05 -12.02 28.95
N VAL A 39 7.38 -11.71 27.84
CA VAL A 39 6.71 -10.43 27.61
C VAL A 39 5.35 -10.40 28.34
N ASP A 40 5.23 -11.09 29.46
CA ASP A 40 3.97 -11.20 30.21
C ASP A 40 3.62 -9.93 31.01
N LYS A 41 4.55 -8.99 31.15
CA LYS A 41 4.29 -7.68 31.78
C LYS A 41 5.12 -6.60 31.07
N ILE A 42 4.47 -5.85 30.19
CA ILE A 42 5.02 -4.59 29.69
C ILE A 42 4.97 -3.59 30.85
N SER A 43 6.11 -3.01 31.21
CA SER A 43 6.20 -1.92 32.19
C SER A 43 6.59 -0.62 31.48
N GLY A 44 6.15 0.52 31.98
CA GLY A 44 6.35 1.80 31.31
C GLY A 44 5.40 2.00 30.14
N PHE A 45 5.92 2.50 29.02
CA PHE A 45 5.10 2.74 27.83
C PHE A 45 4.46 1.44 27.32
N GLY A 46 3.14 1.44 27.15
CA GLY A 46 2.33 0.28 26.77
C GLY A 46 1.72 -0.49 27.95
N ALA A 47 2.03 -0.14 29.18
CA ALA A 47 1.55 -0.85 30.37
C ALA A 47 0.02 -0.80 30.55
N THR A 48 -0.65 0.22 30.01
CA THR A 48 -2.11 0.37 30.08
C THR A 48 -2.85 -0.46 29.01
N GLY A 49 -2.13 -1.04 28.05
CA GLY A 49 -2.70 -1.75 26.90
C GLY A 49 -3.24 -0.83 25.78
N ASN A 50 -3.18 0.49 25.97
CA ASN A 50 -3.53 1.47 24.92
C ASN A 50 -2.43 2.53 24.77
N VAL A 51 -1.44 2.19 23.92
CA VAL A 51 -0.27 3.04 23.67
C VAL A 51 -0.64 4.43 23.09
N TYR A 52 -1.72 4.53 22.33
CA TYR A 52 -2.15 5.82 21.78
C TYR A 52 -2.71 6.74 22.85
N GLN A 53 -3.50 6.19 23.77
CA GLN A 53 -4.01 6.94 24.91
C GLN A 53 -2.89 7.43 25.82
N GLU A 54 -1.85 6.63 26.02
CA GLU A 54 -0.64 7.03 26.77
C GLU A 54 0.10 8.21 26.12
N LEU A 55 0.01 8.34 24.78
CA LEU A 55 0.55 9.46 24.00
C LEU A 55 -0.43 10.64 23.89
N GLY A 56 -1.62 10.57 24.48
CA GLY A 56 -2.66 11.58 24.34
C GLY A 56 -3.31 11.61 22.95
N VAL A 57 -3.18 10.52 22.17
CA VAL A 57 -3.77 10.39 20.83
C VAL A 57 -5.11 9.66 20.93
N THR A 58 -6.18 10.30 20.43
CA THR A 58 -7.52 9.71 20.42
C THR A 58 -7.62 8.62 19.35
N THR A 59 -7.99 7.41 19.75
CA THR A 59 -8.36 6.34 18.80
C THR A 59 -9.70 6.65 18.14
N VAL A 60 -9.92 6.09 16.95
CA VAL A 60 -11.11 6.41 16.16
C VAL A 60 -11.82 5.15 15.68
N ILE A 61 -13.14 5.22 15.56
CA ILE A 61 -13.95 4.28 14.80
C ILE A 61 -13.81 4.67 13.32
N ASN A 62 -13.35 3.74 12.50
CA ASN A 62 -13.00 4.00 11.11
C ASN A 62 -14.14 3.57 10.16
N GLY A 63 -15.04 4.49 9.83
CA GLY A 63 -16.06 4.32 8.79
C GLY A 63 -15.62 4.77 7.39
N GLN A 64 -14.37 5.24 7.22
CA GLN A 64 -13.86 5.73 5.93
C GLN A 64 -13.10 4.66 5.14
N GLY A 65 -12.64 3.58 5.80
CA GLY A 65 -11.88 2.49 5.17
C GLY A 65 -10.37 2.66 5.27
N THR A 66 -9.62 2.04 4.36
CA THR A 66 -8.17 1.86 4.46
C THR A 66 -7.35 3.09 4.07
N MET A 67 -7.63 4.22 4.71
CA MET A 67 -6.92 5.48 4.48
C MET A 67 -5.57 5.50 5.22
N THR A 68 -4.51 5.90 4.52
CA THR A 68 -3.15 6.01 5.11
C THR A 68 -3.12 6.92 6.34
N THR A 69 -3.89 8.01 6.33
CA THR A 69 -4.00 8.96 7.46
C THR A 69 -4.65 8.36 8.70
N LEU A 70 -5.28 7.20 8.58
CA LEU A 70 -5.88 6.44 9.68
C LEU A 70 -5.10 5.15 10.01
N GLY A 71 -3.94 4.94 9.39
CA GLY A 71 -3.12 3.75 9.59
C GLY A 71 -3.49 2.56 8.69
N GLY A 72 -4.33 2.79 7.66
CA GLY A 72 -4.74 1.75 6.69
C GLY A 72 -5.73 0.76 7.28
N SER A 73 -5.32 -0.48 7.44
CA SER A 73 -6.12 -1.56 8.06
C SER A 73 -5.53 -2.00 9.41
N LEU A 74 -6.33 -2.66 10.23
CA LEU A 74 -5.83 -3.36 11.41
C LEU A 74 -5.23 -4.70 10.99
N ILE A 75 -3.97 -4.92 11.39
CA ILE A 75 -3.24 -6.17 11.15
C ILE A 75 -3.98 -7.32 11.87
N ARG A 76 -4.02 -8.51 11.25
CA ARG A 76 -4.59 -9.70 11.88
C ARG A 76 -3.66 -10.28 12.93
N PRO A 77 -4.18 -10.88 14.03
CA PRO A 77 -3.35 -11.47 15.07
C PRO A 77 -2.32 -12.50 14.58
N GLU A 78 -2.67 -13.28 13.55
CA GLU A 78 -1.77 -14.26 12.94
C GLU A 78 -0.61 -13.60 12.19
N VAL A 79 -0.85 -12.44 11.59
CA VAL A 79 0.18 -11.64 10.94
C VAL A 79 1.13 -11.06 11.99
N GLU A 80 0.58 -10.48 13.06
CA GLU A 80 1.37 -9.97 14.19
C GLU A 80 2.26 -11.09 14.80
N ALA A 81 1.70 -12.27 14.98
CA ALA A 81 2.43 -13.42 15.52
C ALA A 81 3.63 -13.82 14.63
N VAL A 82 3.46 -13.84 13.30
CA VAL A 82 4.54 -14.14 12.35
C VAL A 82 5.59 -13.03 12.34
N MET A 83 5.19 -11.77 12.40
CA MET A 83 6.12 -10.62 12.53
C MET A 83 6.96 -10.74 13.83
N ALA A 84 6.32 -11.07 14.94
CA ALA A 84 7.00 -11.30 16.22
C ALA A 84 7.98 -12.49 16.19
N LEU A 85 7.71 -13.54 15.41
CA LEU A 85 8.66 -14.63 15.16
C LEU A 85 9.84 -14.14 14.31
N GLY A 86 9.57 -13.40 13.21
CA GLY A 86 10.60 -12.85 12.33
C GLY A 86 11.58 -11.93 13.06
N SER A 87 11.10 -11.16 14.05
CA SER A 87 11.93 -10.22 14.81
C SER A 87 13.05 -10.90 15.64
N LYS A 88 12.95 -12.19 15.89
CA LYS A 88 13.91 -12.94 16.74
C LYS A 88 15.16 -13.41 15.99
N HIS A 89 15.23 -13.24 14.68
CA HIS A 89 16.32 -13.77 13.86
C HIS A 89 16.87 -12.71 12.90
N PHE A 90 18.17 -12.79 12.63
CA PHE A 90 18.82 -12.06 11.54
C PHE A 90 18.77 -12.88 10.25
N VAL A 91 18.55 -12.21 9.13
CA VAL A 91 18.54 -12.82 7.80
C VAL A 91 19.18 -11.86 6.79
N SER A 92 19.67 -12.42 5.68
CA SER A 92 20.01 -11.62 4.50
C SER A 92 18.71 -11.09 3.87
N ILE A 93 18.55 -9.78 3.80
CA ILE A 93 17.34 -9.18 3.21
C ILE A 93 17.18 -9.54 1.72
N PRO A 94 18.24 -9.50 0.87
CA PRO A 94 18.10 -9.91 -0.53
C PRO A 94 17.67 -11.39 -0.69
N ASP A 95 18.16 -12.28 0.17
CA ASP A 95 17.75 -13.70 0.15
C ASP A 95 16.32 -13.87 0.63
N LEU A 96 15.91 -13.10 1.65
CA LEU A 96 14.54 -13.11 2.15
C LEU A 96 13.56 -12.61 1.08
N GLU A 97 13.89 -11.51 0.40
CA GLU A 97 13.05 -10.95 -0.69
C GLU A 97 12.90 -11.95 -1.83
N ARG A 98 13.98 -12.61 -2.24
CA ARG A 98 13.92 -13.65 -3.27
C ARG A 98 13.02 -14.80 -2.86
N ALA A 99 13.20 -15.33 -1.64
CA ALA A 99 12.40 -16.44 -1.13
C ALA A 99 10.92 -16.05 -0.93
N ALA A 100 10.67 -14.82 -0.45
CA ALA A 100 9.32 -14.25 -0.33
C ALA A 100 8.64 -14.12 -1.70
N GLY A 101 9.37 -13.62 -2.69
CA GLY A 101 8.89 -13.46 -4.05
C GLY A 101 8.51 -14.79 -4.69
N GLU A 102 9.37 -15.82 -4.55
CA GLU A 102 9.09 -17.17 -5.01
C GLU A 102 7.85 -17.77 -4.32
N ARG A 103 7.75 -17.62 -3.00
CA ARG A 103 6.61 -18.11 -2.22
C ARG A 103 5.31 -17.43 -2.63
N LEU A 104 5.31 -16.09 -2.75
CA LEU A 104 4.14 -15.32 -3.16
C LEU A 104 3.72 -15.64 -4.59
N ALA A 105 4.66 -15.77 -5.54
CA ALA A 105 4.37 -16.14 -6.92
C ALA A 105 3.68 -17.51 -7.02
N GLN A 106 4.13 -18.49 -6.22
CA GLN A 106 3.49 -19.81 -6.12
C GLN A 106 2.08 -19.74 -5.54
N MET A 107 1.90 -18.99 -4.42
CA MET A 107 0.61 -18.83 -3.77
C MET A 107 -0.42 -18.16 -4.67
N LEU A 108 0.00 -17.13 -5.41
CA LEU A 108 -0.83 -16.39 -6.36
C LEU A 108 -1.00 -17.11 -7.71
N LYS A 109 -0.32 -18.25 -7.93
CA LYS A 109 -0.34 -19.00 -9.18
C LYS A 109 -0.05 -18.11 -10.40
N LEU A 110 0.94 -17.23 -10.25
CA LEU A 110 1.32 -16.30 -11.31
C LEU A 110 1.80 -17.04 -12.57
N PRO A 111 1.63 -16.44 -13.74
CA PRO A 111 2.15 -17.01 -14.98
C PRO A 111 3.67 -17.19 -14.92
N ASP A 112 4.20 -18.16 -15.70
CA ASP A 112 5.64 -18.36 -15.84
C ASP A 112 6.32 -17.05 -16.25
N GLY A 113 7.49 -16.77 -15.66
CA GLY A 113 8.25 -15.55 -15.92
C GLY A 113 7.86 -14.37 -15.05
N TYR A 114 6.86 -14.50 -14.15
CA TYR A 114 6.55 -13.49 -13.14
C TYR A 114 7.20 -13.80 -11.79
N SER A 115 7.37 -12.76 -10.99
CA SER A 115 7.86 -12.81 -9.62
C SER A 115 7.18 -11.71 -8.79
N VAL A 116 7.48 -11.66 -7.50
CA VAL A 116 6.96 -10.66 -6.57
C VAL A 116 8.11 -10.07 -5.75
N LEU A 117 8.08 -8.76 -5.50
CA LEU A 117 8.91 -8.06 -4.52
C LEU A 117 8.00 -7.49 -3.44
N VAL A 118 8.35 -7.69 -2.18
CA VAL A 118 7.71 -6.98 -1.08
C VAL A 118 8.36 -5.61 -0.96
N THR A 119 7.59 -4.55 -1.08
CA THR A 119 8.05 -3.17 -1.08
C THR A 119 7.54 -2.41 0.14
N SER A 120 8.08 -1.23 0.39
CA SER A 120 7.58 -0.33 1.44
C SER A 120 6.27 0.36 1.02
N GLY A 121 5.27 -0.45 0.64
CA GLY A 121 3.96 0.00 0.12
C GLY A 121 3.92 0.15 -1.40
N ALA A 122 2.70 0.31 -1.96
CA ALA A 122 2.48 0.46 -3.40
C ALA A 122 3.23 1.66 -4.00
N ALA A 123 3.35 2.76 -3.28
CA ALA A 123 4.08 3.94 -3.72
C ALA A 123 5.58 3.63 -3.96
N ALA A 124 6.19 2.84 -3.07
CA ALA A 124 7.56 2.35 -3.25
C ALA A 124 7.66 1.37 -4.44
N ALA A 125 6.64 0.52 -4.64
CA ALA A 125 6.56 -0.38 -5.79
C ALA A 125 6.55 0.38 -7.12
N ILE A 126 5.77 1.46 -7.22
CA ILE A 126 5.73 2.33 -8.40
C ILE A 126 7.12 2.93 -8.68
N GLN A 127 7.76 3.51 -7.67
CA GLN A 127 9.06 4.16 -7.83
C GLN A 127 10.16 3.16 -8.17
N SER A 128 10.29 2.06 -7.40
CA SER A 128 11.35 1.08 -7.62
C SER A 128 11.15 0.30 -8.92
N GLY A 129 9.90 0.00 -9.29
CA GLY A 129 9.57 -0.64 -10.56
C GLY A 129 10.01 0.19 -11.76
N LEU A 130 9.70 1.49 -11.76
CA LEU A 130 10.13 2.39 -12.82
C LEU A 130 11.67 2.61 -12.79
N ALA A 131 12.26 2.80 -11.62
CA ALA A 131 13.70 2.94 -11.48
C ALA A 131 14.43 1.72 -12.06
N GLY A 132 13.99 0.50 -11.71
CA GLY A 132 14.53 -0.74 -12.25
C GLY A 132 14.35 -0.89 -13.76
N LEU A 133 13.22 -0.42 -14.30
CA LEU A 133 12.99 -0.39 -15.74
C LEU A 133 13.96 0.55 -16.48
N LEU A 134 14.27 1.70 -15.87
CA LEU A 134 15.18 2.71 -16.47
C LEU A 134 16.64 2.29 -16.44
N THR A 135 17.06 1.60 -15.38
CA THR A 135 18.48 1.32 -15.11
C THR A 135 18.92 -0.11 -15.46
N GLY A 136 17.96 -1.04 -15.53
CA GLY A 136 18.30 -2.46 -15.52
C GLY A 136 19.07 -2.82 -14.25
N ASP A 137 20.07 -3.71 -14.37
CA ASP A 137 21.01 -4.13 -13.32
C ASP A 137 22.33 -3.34 -13.33
N ASN A 138 22.38 -2.24 -14.08
CA ASN A 138 23.58 -1.44 -14.21
C ASN A 138 23.79 -0.53 -13.00
N GLU A 139 24.79 -0.85 -12.17
CA GLU A 139 25.10 -0.11 -10.94
C GLU A 139 25.34 1.39 -11.17
N GLN A 140 26.00 1.77 -12.26
CA GLN A 140 26.29 3.18 -12.55
C GLN A 140 25.00 3.96 -12.87
N LEU A 141 24.07 3.34 -13.60
CA LEU A 141 22.78 3.96 -13.92
C LEU A 141 21.88 4.02 -12.70
N ILE A 142 21.94 3.02 -11.81
CA ILE A 142 21.23 3.02 -10.52
C ILE A 142 21.66 4.21 -9.68
N GLN A 143 22.96 4.43 -9.56
CA GLN A 143 23.55 5.55 -8.79
C GLN A 143 23.34 6.90 -9.46
N GLN A 144 23.12 6.94 -10.78
CA GLN A 144 22.89 8.16 -11.54
C GLN A 144 21.49 8.74 -11.30
N LEU A 145 20.47 7.90 -11.04
CA LEU A 145 19.12 8.39 -10.82
C LEU A 145 19.08 9.45 -9.67
N PRO A 146 18.31 10.50 -9.81
CA PRO A 146 17.28 10.79 -10.83
C PRO A 146 17.78 11.53 -12.09
N ASP A 147 19.09 11.62 -12.34
CA ASP A 147 19.61 12.15 -13.60
C ASP A 147 19.39 11.14 -14.72
N LEU A 148 18.58 11.52 -15.71
CA LEU A 148 18.20 10.67 -16.85
C LEU A 148 19.06 10.91 -18.09
N THR A 149 20.25 11.51 -17.96
CA THR A 149 21.16 11.69 -19.11
C THR A 149 21.50 10.34 -19.74
N GLY A 150 21.15 10.16 -21.01
CA GLY A 150 21.36 8.91 -21.74
C GLY A 150 20.30 7.83 -21.53
N LEU A 151 19.31 8.08 -20.65
CA LEU A 151 18.18 7.17 -20.37
C LEU A 151 16.89 7.66 -21.04
N LYS A 152 15.91 6.77 -21.13
CA LYS A 152 14.53 7.16 -21.44
C LYS A 152 13.98 8.01 -20.33
N SER A 153 13.20 9.04 -20.66
CA SER A 153 12.85 10.10 -19.71
C SER A 153 11.37 10.46 -19.66
N GLU A 154 10.53 9.69 -20.35
CA GLU A 154 9.10 9.98 -20.45
C GLU A 154 8.26 8.75 -20.10
N VAL A 155 7.18 8.97 -19.34
CA VAL A 155 6.15 7.98 -19.04
C VAL A 155 4.82 8.51 -19.53
N VAL A 156 4.11 7.74 -20.34
CA VAL A 156 2.79 8.11 -20.85
C VAL A 156 1.71 7.71 -19.83
N ILE A 157 0.80 8.64 -19.58
CA ILE A 157 -0.33 8.48 -18.66
C ILE A 157 -1.57 9.20 -19.24
N GLN A 158 -2.77 8.67 -19.01
CA GLN A 158 -4.00 9.42 -19.33
C GLN A 158 -4.15 10.63 -18.39
N LYS A 159 -4.60 11.76 -18.89
CA LYS A 159 -4.81 12.99 -18.14
C LYS A 159 -5.74 12.78 -16.93
N THR A 160 -6.81 12.03 -17.15
CA THR A 160 -7.77 11.64 -16.10
C THR A 160 -7.20 10.67 -15.05
N HIS A 161 -6.07 10.03 -15.33
CA HIS A 161 -5.36 9.13 -14.41
C HIS A 161 -4.33 9.84 -13.52
N ARG A 162 -4.11 11.16 -13.73
CA ARG A 162 -3.23 11.96 -12.88
C ARG A 162 -3.77 12.02 -11.46
N ASN A 163 -2.90 11.77 -10.50
CA ASN A 163 -3.25 11.70 -9.08
C ASN A 163 -2.04 12.01 -8.19
N PRO A 164 -2.21 12.24 -6.87
CA PRO A 164 -1.08 12.56 -5.99
C PRO A 164 0.00 11.46 -5.92
N PHE A 165 -0.32 10.20 -6.20
CA PHE A 165 0.62 9.08 -6.13
C PHE A 165 1.54 9.01 -7.36
N ASP A 166 1.20 9.66 -8.47
CA ASP A 166 2.08 9.78 -9.65
C ASP A 166 3.38 10.54 -9.34
N HIS A 167 3.45 11.17 -8.17
CA HIS A 167 4.68 11.77 -7.64
C HIS A 167 5.82 10.74 -7.60
N GLN A 168 5.52 9.47 -7.34
CA GLN A 168 6.52 8.40 -7.28
C GLN A 168 7.15 8.11 -8.64
N LEU A 169 6.39 8.25 -9.72
CA LEU A 169 6.95 8.22 -11.09
C LEU A 169 7.88 9.42 -11.31
N ARG A 170 7.40 10.64 -11.00
CA ARG A 170 8.19 11.87 -11.20
C ARG A 170 9.46 11.93 -10.34
N ALA A 171 9.46 11.26 -9.18
CA ALA A 171 10.62 11.18 -8.30
C ALA A 171 11.82 10.45 -8.94
N THR A 172 11.60 9.61 -9.96
CA THR A 172 12.67 8.98 -10.74
C THR A 172 13.31 9.92 -11.75
N GLY A 173 12.81 11.16 -11.89
CA GLY A 173 13.29 12.16 -12.85
C GLY A 173 12.47 12.22 -14.15
N VAL A 174 11.55 11.28 -14.40
CA VAL A 174 10.78 11.23 -15.64
C VAL A 174 9.77 12.37 -15.75
N LYS A 175 9.50 12.78 -16.98
CA LYS A 175 8.37 13.62 -17.34
C LYS A 175 7.14 12.74 -17.63
N LEU A 176 5.99 13.09 -17.04
CA LEU A 176 4.72 12.49 -17.41
C LEU A 176 4.19 13.17 -18.68
N VAL A 177 3.93 12.36 -19.70
CA VAL A 177 3.33 12.79 -20.95
C VAL A 177 1.84 12.44 -20.89
N GLU A 178 1.04 13.47 -20.72
CA GLU A 178 -0.40 13.36 -20.56
C GLU A 178 -1.09 13.21 -21.91
N ILE A 179 -1.91 12.19 -22.06
CA ILE A 179 -2.76 11.94 -23.22
C ILE A 179 -4.18 11.63 -22.79
N GLU A 180 -5.13 11.69 -23.70
CA GLU A 180 -6.50 11.26 -23.45
C GLU A 180 -7.03 10.39 -24.58
N THR A 181 -6.60 10.63 -25.82
CA THR A 181 -7.06 9.93 -27.01
C THR A 181 -6.00 9.01 -27.60
N ARG A 182 -6.42 8.08 -28.47
CA ARG A 182 -5.50 7.21 -29.22
C ARG A 182 -4.58 7.99 -30.16
N GLU A 183 -5.07 9.07 -30.73
CA GLU A 183 -4.28 9.94 -31.60
C GLU A 183 -3.21 10.67 -30.80
N GLU A 184 -3.55 11.22 -29.63
CA GLU A 184 -2.58 11.83 -28.73
C GLU A 184 -1.53 10.81 -28.26
N LEU A 185 -1.95 9.57 -27.94
CA LEU A 185 -1.01 8.50 -27.61
C LEU A 185 -0.05 8.21 -28.76
N HIS A 186 -0.56 8.10 -29.99
CA HIS A 186 0.27 7.85 -31.17
C HIS A 186 1.34 8.94 -31.35
N ASN A 187 0.95 10.19 -31.15
CA ASN A 187 1.85 11.35 -31.28
C ASN A 187 2.82 11.49 -30.09
N ALA A 188 2.49 10.95 -28.92
CA ALA A 188 3.27 11.05 -27.70
C ALA A 188 4.38 9.98 -27.61
N VAL A 189 4.16 8.81 -28.23
CA VAL A 189 5.11 7.71 -28.18
C VAL A 189 6.33 7.99 -29.05
N GLY A 190 7.52 7.92 -28.45
CA GLY A 190 8.78 8.20 -29.13
C GLY A 190 9.99 7.55 -28.46
N PRO A 191 11.21 7.85 -28.95
CA PRO A 191 12.44 7.24 -28.42
C PRO A 191 12.69 7.48 -26.93
N LYS A 192 12.13 8.54 -26.38
CA LYS A 192 12.23 8.91 -24.95
C LYS A 192 11.21 8.18 -24.07
N THR A 193 10.19 7.55 -24.65
CA THR A 193 9.13 6.86 -23.90
C THR A 193 9.68 5.60 -23.25
N ALA A 194 9.66 5.56 -21.91
CA ALA A 194 10.11 4.43 -21.12
C ALA A 194 9.01 3.38 -20.93
N MET A 195 7.79 3.83 -20.62
CA MET A 195 6.68 2.92 -20.33
C MET A 195 5.33 3.65 -20.44
N MET A 196 4.26 2.86 -20.44
CA MET A 196 2.88 3.31 -20.30
C MET A 196 2.36 2.96 -18.90
N HIS A 197 1.94 3.98 -18.13
CA HIS A 197 1.41 3.82 -16.77
C HIS A 197 -0.11 3.92 -16.76
N PHE A 198 -0.77 3.02 -16.02
CA PHE A 198 -2.22 2.98 -15.86
C PHE A 198 -2.61 3.06 -14.38
N THR A 199 -3.47 4.00 -14.01
CA THR A 199 -4.03 4.11 -12.66
C THR A 199 -5.43 3.50 -12.66
N ASN A 200 -5.59 2.30 -12.11
CA ASN A 200 -6.81 1.53 -12.34
C ASN A 200 -8.06 2.12 -11.67
N PHE A 201 -7.95 2.76 -10.52
CA PHE A 201 -9.12 3.42 -9.91
C PHE A 201 -9.73 4.53 -10.78
N ALA A 202 -8.97 5.05 -11.75
CA ALA A 202 -9.42 6.05 -12.70
C ALA A 202 -9.91 5.46 -14.05
N ASN A 203 -9.95 4.12 -14.18
CA ASN A 203 -10.33 3.44 -15.43
C ASN A 203 -11.67 3.94 -16.01
N ALA A 204 -12.67 4.18 -15.15
CA ALA A 204 -13.98 4.67 -15.60
C ALA A 204 -13.88 6.07 -16.26
N ALA A 205 -12.99 6.94 -15.76
CA ALA A 205 -12.81 8.31 -16.23
C ALA A 205 -11.96 8.41 -17.51
N GLY A 206 -10.99 7.48 -17.72
CA GLY A 206 -10.14 7.47 -18.90
C GLY A 206 -10.88 7.09 -20.18
N GLN A 207 -10.48 7.61 -21.33
CA GLN A 207 -11.04 7.21 -22.61
C GLN A 207 -10.53 5.84 -23.07
N ILE A 208 -9.27 5.53 -22.79
CA ILE A 208 -8.64 4.24 -23.12
C ILE A 208 -8.73 3.35 -21.88
N LYS A 209 -9.50 2.26 -21.99
CA LYS A 209 -9.73 1.33 -20.86
C LYS A 209 -8.57 0.37 -20.67
N VAL A 210 -8.54 -0.32 -19.54
CA VAL A 210 -7.43 -1.13 -19.05
C VAL A 210 -6.94 -2.19 -20.06
N GLU A 211 -7.85 -2.91 -20.71
CA GLU A 211 -7.49 -3.94 -21.71
C GLU A 211 -6.95 -3.31 -22.99
N GLU A 212 -7.54 -2.20 -23.41
CA GLU A 212 -7.11 -1.50 -24.60
C GLU A 212 -5.76 -0.82 -24.39
N TRP A 213 -5.54 -0.24 -23.20
CA TRP A 213 -4.25 0.34 -22.82
C TRP A 213 -3.11 -0.66 -22.99
N LEU A 214 -3.32 -1.87 -22.47
CA LEU A 214 -2.36 -2.97 -22.61
C LEU A 214 -2.15 -3.39 -24.06
N LYS A 215 -3.23 -3.47 -24.86
CA LYS A 215 -3.13 -3.80 -26.29
C LYS A 215 -2.32 -2.74 -27.05
N LEU A 216 -2.55 -1.47 -26.79
CA LEU A 216 -1.82 -0.37 -27.40
C LEU A 216 -0.35 -0.36 -26.99
N ALA A 217 -0.05 -0.60 -25.70
CA ALA A 217 1.32 -0.72 -25.23
C ALA A 217 2.10 -1.84 -25.97
N LYS A 218 1.46 -2.99 -26.19
CA LYS A 218 2.03 -4.09 -26.96
C LYS A 218 2.29 -3.70 -28.42
N GLN A 219 1.41 -2.91 -29.06
CA GLN A 219 1.61 -2.42 -30.42
C GLN A 219 2.82 -1.49 -30.55
N TYR A 220 3.09 -0.68 -29.51
CA TYR A 220 4.25 0.20 -29.46
C TYR A 220 5.50 -0.45 -28.86
N ASN A 221 5.40 -1.73 -28.47
CA ASN A 221 6.48 -2.45 -27.77
C ASN A 221 6.99 -1.69 -26.53
N LEU A 222 6.04 -1.16 -25.75
CA LEU A 222 6.32 -0.43 -24.52
C LEU A 222 5.96 -1.27 -23.28
N PRO A 223 6.81 -1.28 -22.26
CA PRO A 223 6.47 -1.83 -20.96
C PRO A 223 5.26 -1.15 -20.33
N THR A 224 4.55 -1.89 -19.48
CA THR A 224 3.35 -1.41 -18.79
C THR A 224 3.48 -1.54 -17.29
N MET A 225 2.95 -0.53 -16.57
CA MET A 225 2.72 -0.61 -15.13
C MET A 225 1.28 -0.25 -14.83
N ILE A 226 0.62 -1.06 -13.99
CA ILE A 226 -0.72 -0.75 -13.46
C ILE A 226 -0.65 -0.52 -11.96
N ASP A 227 -1.14 0.64 -11.53
CA ASP A 227 -1.40 0.93 -10.12
C ASP A 227 -2.77 0.37 -9.73
N ALA A 228 -2.72 -0.76 -9.05
CA ALA A 228 -3.84 -1.51 -8.49
C ALA A 228 -3.83 -1.48 -6.95
N ALA A 229 -3.28 -0.43 -6.35
CA ALA A 229 -3.02 -0.35 -4.90
C ALA A 229 -4.26 -0.60 -4.03
N ALA A 230 -5.47 -0.34 -4.53
CA ALA A 230 -6.72 -0.48 -3.80
C ALA A 230 -7.71 -1.46 -4.47
N ASP A 231 -7.26 -2.27 -5.40
CA ASP A 231 -8.12 -3.08 -6.27
C ASP A 231 -8.56 -4.41 -5.66
N THR A 232 -8.16 -4.69 -4.44
CA THR A 232 -8.68 -5.83 -3.67
C THR A 232 -9.66 -5.35 -2.59
N PRO A 233 -10.83 -5.99 -2.44
CA PRO A 233 -11.39 -7.08 -3.26
C PRO A 233 -11.75 -6.63 -4.69
N PRO A 234 -12.01 -7.57 -5.64
CA PRO A 234 -12.00 -9.03 -5.49
C PRO A 234 -10.58 -9.61 -5.38
N VAL A 235 -10.48 -10.80 -4.79
CA VAL A 235 -9.18 -11.46 -4.57
C VAL A 235 -8.46 -11.81 -5.87
N SER A 236 -9.21 -12.07 -6.94
CA SER A 236 -8.66 -12.45 -8.25
C SER A 236 -7.76 -11.37 -8.87
N HIS A 237 -7.97 -10.11 -8.55
CA HIS A 237 -7.13 -9.02 -9.05
C HIS A 237 -5.64 -9.21 -8.70
N LEU A 238 -5.30 -9.98 -7.65
CA LEU A 238 -3.91 -10.29 -7.31
C LEU A 238 -3.17 -11.09 -8.40
N TRP A 239 -3.88 -11.73 -9.33
CA TRP A 239 -3.28 -12.44 -10.47
C TRP A 239 -3.85 -12.04 -11.84
N ASP A 240 -5.06 -11.47 -11.91
CA ASP A 240 -5.75 -11.17 -13.19
C ASP A 240 -4.91 -10.24 -14.07
N TYR A 241 -4.31 -9.18 -13.54
CA TYR A 241 -3.48 -8.26 -14.33
C TYR A 241 -2.20 -8.92 -14.87
N ALA A 242 -1.62 -9.86 -14.11
CA ALA A 242 -0.49 -10.65 -14.60
C ALA A 242 -0.92 -11.60 -15.70
N GLN A 243 -2.09 -12.24 -15.59
CA GLN A 243 -2.67 -13.10 -16.63
C GLN A 243 -3.03 -12.31 -17.89
N MET A 244 -3.52 -11.06 -17.75
CA MET A 244 -3.73 -10.14 -18.87
C MET A 244 -2.42 -9.80 -19.57
N GLY A 245 -1.30 -9.83 -18.85
CA GLY A 245 0.04 -9.61 -19.36
C GLY A 245 0.62 -8.21 -19.08
N TYR A 246 0.15 -7.52 -18.05
CA TYR A 246 0.84 -6.33 -17.52
C TYR A 246 2.23 -6.72 -17.03
N ASP A 247 3.22 -5.86 -17.31
CA ASP A 247 4.62 -6.17 -16.97
C ASP A 247 4.93 -5.90 -15.50
N MET A 248 4.27 -4.87 -14.90
CA MET A 248 4.37 -4.52 -13.50
C MET A 248 3.00 -4.16 -12.93
N ILE A 249 2.70 -4.66 -11.75
CA ILE A 249 1.44 -4.47 -11.03
C ILE A 249 1.75 -4.12 -9.59
N THR A 250 1.11 -3.09 -9.03
CA THR A 250 1.38 -2.65 -7.66
C THR A 250 0.17 -2.78 -6.76
N PHE A 251 0.35 -3.36 -5.55
CA PHE A 251 -0.68 -3.47 -4.53
C PHE A 251 -0.21 -2.91 -3.18
N SER A 252 -1.15 -2.35 -2.41
CA SER A 252 -0.89 -1.94 -1.03
C SER A 252 -1.23 -3.08 -0.07
N GLY A 253 -0.27 -3.50 0.76
CA GLY A 253 -0.46 -4.56 1.76
C GLY A 253 -1.31 -4.13 2.94
N GLY A 254 -1.29 -2.85 3.30
CA GLY A 254 -2.06 -2.28 4.41
C GLY A 254 -3.52 -1.95 4.08
N LYS A 255 -4.09 -2.55 3.03
CA LYS A 255 -5.51 -2.40 2.65
C LYS A 255 -6.27 -3.71 2.91
N ALA A 256 -7.00 -4.25 1.92
CA ALA A 256 -7.84 -5.42 2.10
C ALA A 256 -7.09 -6.67 2.59
N MET A 257 -5.85 -6.84 2.20
CA MET A 257 -5.01 -7.95 2.67
C MET A 257 -4.72 -7.89 4.18
N ARG A 258 -4.90 -6.72 4.81
CA ARG A 258 -4.65 -6.49 6.24
C ARG A 258 -3.26 -6.93 6.68
N GLY A 259 -2.29 -6.66 5.80
CA GLY A 259 -0.87 -6.80 6.09
C GLY A 259 -0.29 -5.55 6.78
N PRO A 260 1.04 -5.52 7.00
CA PRO A 260 1.69 -4.35 7.55
C PRO A 260 1.42 -3.09 6.70
N GLN A 261 1.13 -1.97 7.35
CA GLN A 261 0.82 -0.70 6.65
C GLN A 261 1.97 -0.23 5.75
N CYS A 262 3.20 -0.48 6.17
CA CYS A 262 4.40 -0.15 5.39
C CYS A 262 4.84 -1.29 4.46
N ALA A 263 3.95 -2.20 4.07
CA ALA A 263 4.23 -3.23 3.08
C ALA A 263 3.31 -3.10 1.86
N GLY A 264 3.83 -3.54 0.71
CA GLY A 264 3.11 -3.63 -0.55
C GLY A 264 3.75 -4.67 -1.45
N LEU A 265 3.16 -4.90 -2.61
CA LEU A 265 3.65 -5.86 -3.59
C LEU A 265 3.94 -5.15 -4.92
N LEU A 266 5.10 -5.43 -5.48
CA LEU A 266 5.36 -5.28 -6.91
C LEU A 266 5.33 -6.67 -7.54
N ILE A 267 4.28 -6.98 -8.27
CA ILE A 267 4.16 -8.20 -9.07
C ILE A 267 4.60 -7.86 -10.50
N GLY A 268 5.43 -8.68 -11.12
CA GLY A 268 5.87 -8.36 -12.48
C GLY A 268 6.79 -9.40 -13.10
N ARG A 269 7.29 -9.07 -14.31
CA ARG A 269 8.31 -9.86 -14.99
C ARG A 269 9.53 -10.03 -14.11
N LYS A 270 10.08 -11.25 -14.01
CA LYS A 270 11.21 -11.60 -13.11
C LYS A 270 12.37 -10.62 -13.21
N GLU A 271 12.74 -10.25 -14.43
CA GLU A 271 13.82 -9.30 -14.68
C GLU A 271 13.49 -7.90 -14.10
N MET A 272 12.26 -7.40 -14.35
CA MET A 272 11.84 -6.10 -13.87
C MET A 272 11.75 -6.05 -12.34
N VAL A 273 11.27 -7.14 -11.73
CA VAL A 273 11.19 -7.30 -10.28
C VAL A 273 12.59 -7.36 -9.67
N HIS A 274 13.53 -8.08 -10.30
CA HIS A 274 14.93 -8.12 -9.88
C HIS A 274 15.58 -6.72 -9.95
N ASN A 275 15.42 -6.02 -11.07
CA ASN A 275 15.96 -4.67 -11.25
C ASN A 275 15.34 -3.66 -10.27
N ALA A 276 14.05 -3.81 -9.94
CA ALA A 276 13.39 -3.02 -8.91
C ALA A 276 14.01 -3.25 -7.52
N LEU A 277 14.35 -4.49 -7.16
CA LEU A 277 15.04 -4.80 -5.91
C LEU A 277 16.40 -4.10 -5.85
N LEU A 278 17.19 -4.10 -6.93
CA LEU A 278 18.49 -3.43 -6.97
C LEU A 278 18.40 -1.90 -6.80
N ASN A 279 17.26 -1.31 -7.14
CA ASN A 279 16.98 0.12 -6.96
C ASN A 279 16.34 0.46 -5.60
N ASN A 280 16.32 -0.49 -4.67
CA ASN A 280 15.63 -0.36 -3.39
C ASN A 280 16.55 -0.73 -2.21
N SER A 281 16.08 -0.49 -0.98
CA SER A 281 16.73 -1.05 0.22
C SER A 281 16.77 -2.60 0.11
N PRO A 282 17.86 -3.28 0.52
CA PRO A 282 18.95 -2.76 1.35
C PRO A 282 20.15 -2.18 0.58
N PHE A 283 20.08 -2.12 -0.75
CA PHE A 283 21.19 -1.60 -1.55
C PHE A 283 21.43 -0.12 -1.24
N GLU A 284 22.72 0.24 -1.15
CA GLU A 284 23.16 1.61 -0.88
C GLU A 284 23.18 2.42 -2.19
N ASP A 285 23.16 3.74 -2.08
CA ASP A 285 23.27 4.67 -3.21
C ASP A 285 22.25 4.39 -4.32
N THR A 286 21.00 4.14 -3.89
CA THR A 286 19.84 3.91 -4.76
C THR A 286 18.72 4.89 -4.44
N LEU A 287 17.87 5.16 -5.40
CA LEU A 287 16.71 6.04 -5.21
C LEU A 287 15.77 5.55 -4.11
N GLY A 288 15.57 4.23 -4.02
CA GLY A 288 14.72 3.58 -3.03
C GLY A 288 15.41 3.28 -1.69
N ARG A 289 16.63 3.74 -1.44
CA ARG A 289 17.38 3.41 -0.21
C ARG A 289 16.63 3.76 1.08
N GLY A 290 15.87 4.84 1.07
CA GLY A 290 15.06 5.26 2.21
C GLY A 290 13.76 4.45 2.41
N GLN A 291 13.35 3.67 1.43
CA GLN A 291 12.12 2.88 1.41
C GLN A 291 12.38 1.48 2.00
N LYS A 292 12.75 1.44 3.29
CA LYS A 292 13.06 0.19 3.98
C LYS A 292 11.78 -0.56 4.32
N VAL A 293 11.59 -1.74 3.74
CA VAL A 293 10.70 -2.75 4.29
C VAL A 293 11.50 -3.66 5.19
N GLY A 294 11.06 -3.86 6.43
CA GLY A 294 11.77 -4.70 7.40
C GLY A 294 11.49 -6.20 7.19
N LYS A 295 12.36 -7.04 7.72
CA LYS A 295 12.16 -8.50 7.64
C LYS A 295 10.84 -8.95 8.27
N GLU A 296 10.39 -8.25 9.29
CA GLU A 296 9.11 -8.48 9.97
C GLU A 296 7.92 -8.21 9.04
N GLU A 297 7.98 -7.08 8.31
CA GLU A 297 6.93 -6.71 7.36
C GLU A 297 6.91 -7.66 6.16
N ILE A 298 8.08 -8.13 5.70
CA ILE A 298 8.18 -9.08 4.59
C ILE A 298 7.47 -10.39 4.96
N VAL A 299 7.79 -11.00 6.11
CA VAL A 299 7.13 -12.25 6.53
C VAL A 299 5.67 -12.02 6.91
N GLY A 300 5.35 -10.85 7.48
CA GLY A 300 3.98 -10.43 7.76
C GLY A 300 3.14 -10.33 6.50
N MET A 301 3.72 -9.80 5.41
CA MET A 301 3.04 -9.68 4.12
C MET A 301 2.74 -11.05 3.50
N ILE A 302 3.68 -12.01 3.57
CA ILE A 302 3.44 -13.39 3.12
C ILE A 302 2.24 -13.98 3.88
N LYS A 303 2.21 -13.83 5.21
CA LYS A 303 1.11 -14.36 6.04
C LYS A 303 -0.21 -13.66 5.74
N ALA A 304 -0.20 -12.36 5.50
CA ALA A 304 -1.40 -11.60 5.15
C ALA A 304 -2.00 -12.08 3.81
N VAL A 305 -1.17 -12.30 2.80
CA VAL A 305 -1.62 -12.85 1.50
C VAL A 305 -2.15 -14.27 1.69
N GLU A 306 -1.46 -15.13 2.46
CA GLU A 306 -1.92 -16.48 2.75
C GLU A 306 -3.33 -16.51 3.35
N ILE A 307 -3.58 -15.67 4.36
CA ILE A 307 -4.90 -15.57 4.99
C ILE A 307 -5.92 -15.05 3.98
N TYR A 308 -5.60 -13.95 3.29
CA TYR A 308 -6.50 -13.29 2.33
C TYR A 308 -6.96 -14.24 1.21
N LEU A 309 -6.07 -15.12 0.72
CA LEU A 309 -6.40 -16.13 -0.29
C LEU A 309 -7.34 -17.23 0.21
N ASN A 310 -7.38 -17.47 1.53
CA ASN A 310 -8.17 -18.56 2.14
C ASN A 310 -9.41 -18.06 2.90
N GLU A 311 -9.68 -16.75 2.92
CA GLU A 311 -10.87 -16.19 3.55
C GLU A 311 -12.16 -16.52 2.77
N ASP A 312 -13.27 -16.64 3.47
CA ASP A 312 -14.59 -16.64 2.87
C ASP A 312 -15.03 -15.20 2.55
N HIS A 313 -14.64 -14.73 1.36
CA HIS A 313 -14.94 -13.38 0.88
C HIS A 313 -16.43 -13.09 0.77
N ASP A 314 -17.24 -14.11 0.49
CA ASP A 314 -18.71 -13.96 0.44
C ASP A 314 -19.28 -13.75 1.85
N ALA A 315 -18.78 -14.48 2.84
CA ALA A 315 -19.18 -14.27 4.23
C ALA A 315 -18.80 -12.87 4.73
N LEU A 316 -17.58 -12.42 4.43
CA LEU A 316 -17.11 -11.07 4.76
C LEU A 316 -18.00 -10.00 4.10
N THR A 317 -18.32 -10.17 2.83
CA THR A 317 -19.19 -9.23 2.09
C THR A 317 -20.59 -9.19 2.70
N ARG A 318 -21.19 -10.34 3.08
CA ARG A 318 -22.47 -10.38 3.78
C ARG A 318 -22.40 -9.66 5.14
N GLU A 319 -21.31 -9.81 5.86
CA GLU A 319 -21.10 -9.11 7.13
C GLU A 319 -21.02 -7.59 6.93
N TRP A 320 -20.31 -7.12 5.91
CA TRP A 320 -20.24 -5.69 5.61
C TRP A 320 -21.60 -5.10 5.29
N TRP A 321 -22.40 -5.77 4.48
CA TRP A 321 -23.78 -5.38 4.20
C TRP A 321 -24.62 -5.32 5.47
N SER A 322 -24.57 -6.37 6.30
CA SER A 322 -25.36 -6.43 7.55
C SER A 322 -25.02 -5.26 8.50
N ARG A 323 -23.77 -4.87 8.59
CA ARG A 323 -23.34 -3.71 9.38
C ARG A 323 -23.89 -2.40 8.81
N LEU A 324 -23.86 -2.20 7.50
CA LEU A 324 -24.41 -1.01 6.85
C LEU A 324 -25.93 -0.94 7.00
N ASP A 325 -26.63 -2.08 6.94
CA ASP A 325 -28.09 -2.14 7.16
C ASP A 325 -28.46 -1.67 8.57
N LYS A 326 -27.68 -2.04 9.59
CA LYS A 326 -27.91 -1.57 10.96
C LYS A 326 -27.70 -0.05 11.08
N ILE A 327 -26.62 0.48 10.49
CA ILE A 327 -26.38 1.92 10.44
C ILE A 327 -27.55 2.62 9.76
N SER A 328 -27.95 2.14 8.58
CA SER A 328 -29.06 2.67 7.79
C SER A 328 -30.36 2.65 8.58
N ALA A 329 -30.68 1.54 9.26
CA ALA A 329 -31.88 1.41 10.07
C ALA A 329 -31.93 2.42 11.20
N ASP A 330 -30.80 2.76 11.82
CA ASP A 330 -30.75 3.73 12.92
C ASP A 330 -30.90 5.17 12.44
N VAL A 331 -30.17 5.55 11.37
CA VAL A 331 -30.21 6.92 10.85
C VAL A 331 -31.55 7.26 10.19
N ASN A 332 -32.21 6.30 9.52
CA ASN A 332 -33.51 6.49 8.89
C ASN A 332 -34.67 6.72 9.90
N LYS A 333 -34.44 6.50 11.21
CA LYS A 333 -35.38 6.90 12.26
C LYS A 333 -35.44 8.43 12.48
N VAL A 334 -34.50 9.19 11.88
CA VAL A 334 -34.49 10.65 11.97
C VAL A 334 -35.31 11.24 10.85
N PRO A 335 -36.35 12.06 11.13
CA PRO A 335 -37.18 12.66 10.10
C PRO A 335 -36.35 13.54 9.14
N GLY A 336 -36.47 13.31 7.85
CA GLY A 336 -35.74 14.05 6.82
C GLY A 336 -34.41 13.41 6.42
N VAL A 337 -34.04 12.26 7.00
CA VAL A 337 -32.88 11.47 6.60
C VAL A 337 -33.29 10.36 5.63
N SER A 338 -32.44 10.08 4.67
CA SER A 338 -32.55 8.95 3.75
C SER A 338 -31.19 8.32 3.50
N THR A 339 -31.15 7.05 3.14
CA THR A 339 -29.92 6.32 2.84
C THR A 339 -29.95 5.73 1.43
N ALA A 340 -28.79 5.66 0.79
CA ALA A 340 -28.56 4.98 -0.48
C ALA A 340 -27.30 4.13 -0.37
N TYR A 341 -27.29 2.99 -1.01
CA TYR A 341 -26.12 2.10 -1.06
C TYR A 341 -25.43 2.20 -2.41
N PHE A 342 -24.12 2.02 -2.40
CA PHE A 342 -23.33 1.87 -3.62
C PHE A 342 -22.09 1.00 -3.36
N VAL A 343 -21.55 0.45 -4.44
CA VAL A 343 -20.28 -0.26 -4.46
C VAL A 343 -19.45 0.37 -5.57
N PRO A 344 -18.25 0.91 -5.29
CA PRO A 344 -17.38 1.40 -6.37
C PRO A 344 -17.02 0.27 -7.34
N ASP A 345 -16.98 0.55 -8.62
CA ASP A 345 -16.67 -0.46 -9.65
C ASP A 345 -15.25 -1.01 -9.51
N ILE A 346 -14.30 -0.13 -9.19
CA ILE A 346 -12.88 -0.46 -9.04
C ILE A 346 -12.35 0.29 -7.80
N ALA A 347 -11.34 -0.27 -7.17
CA ALA A 347 -10.69 0.23 -5.96
C ALA A 347 -11.65 0.41 -4.77
N ASN A 348 -11.27 -0.15 -3.63
CA ASN A 348 -12.16 -0.21 -2.47
C ASN A 348 -13.56 -0.76 -2.85
N HIS A 349 -13.59 -1.82 -3.68
CA HIS A 349 -14.80 -2.48 -4.16
C HIS A 349 -15.51 -3.20 -3.00
N VAL A 350 -16.03 -2.41 -2.08
CA VAL A 350 -16.75 -2.83 -0.87
C VAL A 350 -18.04 -2.04 -0.75
N PRO A 351 -19.06 -2.55 -0.05
CA PRO A 351 -20.31 -1.81 0.14
C PRO A 351 -20.13 -0.51 0.91
N HIS A 352 -20.82 0.51 0.46
CA HIS A 352 -20.90 1.83 1.09
C HIS A 352 -22.34 2.21 1.33
N VAL A 353 -22.59 3.03 2.35
CA VAL A 353 -23.84 3.73 2.58
C VAL A 353 -23.63 5.24 2.54
N GLN A 354 -24.46 5.90 1.76
CA GLN A 354 -24.60 7.36 1.72
C GLN A 354 -25.80 7.73 2.60
N VAL A 355 -25.57 8.55 3.61
CA VAL A 355 -26.59 9.12 4.50
C VAL A 355 -26.83 10.55 4.07
N ASN A 356 -28.03 10.84 3.56
CA ASN A 356 -28.43 12.16 3.11
C ASN A 356 -29.52 12.74 4.02
N TRP A 357 -29.61 14.07 4.11
CA TRP A 357 -30.69 14.74 4.84
C TRP A 357 -31.18 15.99 4.15
N ASP A 358 -32.42 16.33 4.44
CA ASP A 358 -33.05 17.56 3.93
C ASP A 358 -32.55 18.77 4.75
N PRO A 359 -31.82 19.72 4.12
CA PRO A 359 -31.30 20.90 4.82
C PRO A 359 -32.39 21.84 5.33
N ARG A 360 -33.64 21.66 4.90
CA ARG A 360 -34.80 22.38 5.44
C ARG A 360 -35.30 21.81 6.76
N ARG A 361 -34.83 20.65 7.17
CA ARG A 361 -35.21 19.96 8.42
C ARG A 361 -34.03 19.79 9.37
N ILE A 362 -32.81 19.70 8.85
CA ILE A 362 -31.58 19.45 9.60
C ILE A 362 -30.56 20.50 9.17
N ALA A 363 -30.19 21.40 10.09
CA ALA A 363 -29.40 22.59 9.80
C ALA A 363 -27.88 22.34 9.68
N VAL A 364 -27.36 21.20 10.20
CA VAL A 364 -25.93 20.92 10.19
C VAL A 364 -25.45 20.61 8.75
N ALA A 365 -24.38 21.29 8.34
CA ALA A 365 -23.75 21.00 7.03
C ALA A 365 -22.97 19.67 7.07
N PRO A 366 -22.87 18.92 5.94
CA PRO A 366 -22.19 17.63 5.91
C PRO A 366 -20.76 17.65 6.44
N ARG A 367 -19.97 18.64 6.06
CA ARG A 367 -18.57 18.79 6.53
C ARG A 367 -18.50 19.09 8.02
N GLU A 368 -19.45 19.86 8.55
CA GLU A 368 -19.55 20.14 9.98
C GLU A 368 -19.94 18.88 10.76
N ALA A 369 -20.93 18.13 10.26
CA ALA A 369 -21.36 16.86 10.85
C ALA A 369 -20.20 15.85 10.94
N ALA A 370 -19.42 15.66 9.85
CA ALA A 370 -18.22 14.85 9.89
C ALA A 370 -17.19 15.35 10.93
N GLY A 371 -17.01 16.66 11.01
CA GLY A 371 -16.13 17.29 12.01
C GLY A 371 -16.58 17.10 13.45
N LEU A 372 -17.87 17.15 13.71
CA LEU A 372 -18.45 16.90 15.04
C LEU A 372 -18.31 15.43 15.44
N LEU A 373 -18.57 14.49 14.54
CA LEU A 373 -18.33 13.06 14.75
C LEU A 373 -16.86 12.78 15.06
N ARG A 374 -15.93 13.40 14.31
CA ARG A 374 -14.48 13.26 14.56
C ARG A 374 -14.05 13.77 15.93
N LYS A 375 -14.70 14.81 16.47
CA LYS A 375 -14.41 15.39 17.78
C LYS A 375 -15.22 14.75 18.91
N GLY A 376 -16.17 13.88 18.58
CA GLY A 376 -17.05 13.22 19.52
C GLY A 376 -16.37 12.14 20.37
N THR A 377 -17.16 11.56 21.29
CA THR A 377 -16.77 10.40 22.09
C THR A 377 -17.83 9.31 21.92
N PRO A 378 -17.49 8.18 21.28
CA PRO A 378 -16.22 7.92 20.61
C PRO A 378 -15.99 8.84 19.40
N SER A 379 -14.73 9.01 19.02
CA SER A 379 -14.37 9.71 17.79
C SER A 379 -14.67 8.81 16.58
N ILE A 380 -15.45 9.31 15.61
CA ILE A 380 -15.88 8.57 14.43
C ILE A 380 -15.41 9.31 13.18
N VAL A 381 -14.78 8.58 12.24
CA VAL A 381 -14.32 9.14 10.97
C VAL A 381 -15.17 8.59 9.84
N VAL A 382 -15.80 9.50 9.11
CA VAL A 382 -16.60 9.25 7.91
C VAL A 382 -16.28 10.30 6.85
N GLU A 383 -16.63 10.05 5.61
CA GLU A 383 -16.46 11.01 4.53
C GLU A 383 -17.63 11.99 4.47
N SER A 384 -17.35 13.28 4.24
CA SER A 384 -18.39 14.26 3.94
C SER A 384 -18.60 14.36 2.43
N THR A 385 -19.85 14.31 1.99
CA THR A 385 -20.26 14.50 0.60
C THR A 385 -21.02 15.83 0.44
N GLU A 386 -21.47 16.16 -0.74
CA GLU A 386 -22.27 17.37 -0.97
C GLU A 386 -23.61 17.35 -0.24
N THR A 387 -24.22 16.18 -0.07
CA THR A 387 -25.58 16.01 0.47
C THR A 387 -25.63 15.32 1.83
N GLY A 388 -24.49 14.88 2.36
CA GLY A 388 -24.47 14.13 3.62
C GLY A 388 -23.14 13.50 3.95
N LEU A 389 -23.20 12.26 4.47
CA LEU A 389 -22.04 11.48 4.88
C LEU A 389 -21.99 10.17 4.12
N ALA A 390 -20.81 9.77 3.66
CA ALA A 390 -20.56 8.45 3.12
C ALA A 390 -19.65 7.64 4.04
N MET A 391 -19.91 6.33 4.10
CA MET A 391 -19.08 5.41 4.89
C MET A 391 -19.16 3.99 4.37
N ASN A 392 -18.16 3.20 4.71
CA ASN A 392 -18.17 1.75 4.55
C ASN A 392 -17.93 1.06 5.90
N SER A 393 -18.26 -0.21 5.96
CA SER A 393 -18.13 -1.03 7.17
C SER A 393 -16.91 -1.95 7.15
N PHE A 394 -16.09 -1.82 6.13
CA PHE A 394 -14.96 -2.69 5.84
C PHE A 394 -13.95 -2.79 7.01
N MET A 395 -13.68 -1.65 7.69
CA MET A 395 -12.74 -1.59 8.83
C MET A 395 -13.44 -1.51 10.18
N LEU A 396 -14.78 -1.46 10.24
CA LEU A 396 -15.50 -1.46 11.49
C LEU A 396 -15.28 -2.77 12.26
N GLN A 397 -15.05 -2.65 13.57
CA GLN A 397 -14.94 -3.77 14.46
C GLN A 397 -16.34 -4.20 14.98
N PRO A 398 -16.50 -5.41 15.54
CA PRO A 398 -17.78 -5.87 16.08
C PRO A 398 -18.38 -4.86 17.06
N GLY A 399 -19.65 -4.46 16.80
CA GLY A 399 -20.39 -3.50 17.63
C GLY A 399 -20.18 -2.02 17.28
N GLU A 400 -19.17 -1.68 16.48
CA GLU A 400 -18.94 -0.30 16.06
C GLU A 400 -20.01 0.21 15.10
N ASP A 401 -20.63 -0.69 14.32
CA ASP A 401 -21.77 -0.39 13.46
C ASP A 401 -22.95 0.24 14.23
N ALA A 402 -23.32 -0.34 15.37
CA ALA A 402 -24.37 0.19 16.24
C ALA A 402 -23.98 1.57 16.83
N MET A 403 -22.72 1.74 17.23
CA MET A 403 -22.24 3.04 17.75
C MET A 403 -22.25 4.12 16.66
N VAL A 404 -21.81 3.79 15.45
CA VAL A 404 -21.80 4.73 14.31
C VAL A 404 -23.23 5.17 13.97
N GLY A 405 -24.17 4.23 13.81
CA GLY A 405 -25.55 4.52 13.50
C GLY A 405 -26.22 5.39 14.56
N ALA A 406 -26.04 5.03 15.85
CA ALA A 406 -26.59 5.79 16.97
C ALA A 406 -26.04 7.21 17.05
N LYS A 407 -24.72 7.38 16.90
CA LYS A 407 -24.06 8.71 17.00
C LYS A 407 -24.41 9.63 15.84
N ILE A 408 -24.54 9.12 14.62
CA ILE A 408 -25.01 9.89 13.48
C ILE A 408 -26.47 10.32 13.72
N ALA A 409 -27.35 9.40 14.14
CA ALA A 409 -28.73 9.71 14.41
C ALA A 409 -28.91 10.73 15.56
N GLU A 410 -28.10 10.61 16.62
CA GLU A 410 -28.06 11.58 17.75
C GLU A 410 -27.67 12.98 17.23
N LEU A 411 -26.58 13.05 16.48
CA LEU A 411 -26.08 14.31 15.91
C LEU A 411 -27.13 15.00 15.03
N LEU A 412 -27.74 14.25 14.10
CA LEU A 412 -28.72 14.82 13.16
C LEU A 412 -30.00 15.31 13.88
N ARG A 413 -30.45 14.60 14.94
CA ARG A 413 -31.58 15.06 15.78
C ARG A 413 -31.26 16.31 16.58
N ALA A 414 -30.01 16.52 16.95
CA ALA A 414 -29.58 17.67 17.74
C ALA A 414 -29.52 18.98 16.96
N HIS A 415 -29.67 18.92 15.62
CA HIS A 415 -29.56 20.09 14.73
C HIS A 415 -30.82 20.30 13.88
N PRO A 416 -32.01 20.45 14.46
CA PRO A 416 -33.22 20.80 13.70
C PRO A 416 -33.09 22.22 13.15
N VAL A 417 -33.77 22.49 12.01
CA VAL A 417 -33.96 23.84 11.48
C VAL A 417 -34.92 24.63 12.35
#